data_c48fe33f1ebc6c82d9d5f0dfb7b967dc
#
_entry.id   c48fe33f1ebc6c82d9d5f0dfb7b967dc
#
_cell.length_a   1.000
_cell.length_b   1.000
_cell.length_c   1.000
_cell.angle_alpha   90.00
_cell.angle_beta   90.00
_cell.angle_gamma   90.00
#
_symmetry.space_group_name_H-M   'P 1'
#
loop_
_entity.id
_entity.type
_entity.pdbx_description
1 polymer ?
#
loop_
_entity_poly.entity_id
_entity_poly.type
_entity_poly.pdbx_seq_one_letter_code
_entity_poly.pdbx_strand_id
1 'polypeptide(L)'
;ATTTIGACHQRLAFGRNPAAVIKDRQGPGTYHPDRSRICIKPTADSIDPPPLQKWAEESFVVARIDLSKLPTKDFEATLSNTIDAVKQLPEYDGNQKIGLIAYLSACSPEIVMSLETSKDIASIVVYGSSEIETTKPTLFHKPGNPPMPIRKDLEKKDKTYYYPKVEPLFVLPSHKSFHASSASVSHSRTLSFLKPILGGPWFDLEEIWEEHTLYEFGERAVEKTMSTMVQEPYVNHIPTITGGIGRERLTAFYRNHFIFNNPEDTALELISRTVGIDRVIDEFVFSFTHDRQIDWLLPGIPPTGKHCRLPFTSVVNIRGDRLYHEHIAWDQATALVQLGLLPEHLPFPYPIEGKVAAAGKHFEYRVPAAGVETAEKLADESSVESNKMFNFAVREADD
;
A
#
# COMPACT_ATOMS: atom_id res chain seq x y z
N ALA A 1 -17.29 19.56 -4.04
CA ALA A 1 -16.13 19.24 -4.91
C ALA A 1 -14.89 19.87 -4.30
N THR A 2 -13.80 19.18 -4.28
CA THR A 2 -12.52 19.66 -3.71
C THR A 2 -11.43 19.48 -4.75
N THR A 3 -10.63 20.51 -4.96
CA THR A 3 -9.47 20.46 -5.85
C THR A 3 -8.20 20.57 -5.03
N THR A 4 -7.25 19.68 -5.25
CA THR A 4 -5.93 19.68 -4.60
C THR A 4 -4.87 20.08 -5.61
N ILE A 5 -4.01 21.01 -5.25
CA ILE A 5 -2.90 21.50 -6.08
C ILE A 5 -1.61 21.06 -5.42
N GLY A 6 -0.73 20.41 -6.17
CA GLY A 6 0.56 19.94 -5.68
C GLY A 6 1.72 20.50 -6.50
N ALA A 7 2.79 20.91 -5.82
CA ALA A 7 4.07 21.24 -6.41
C ALA A 7 5.15 20.33 -5.82
N CYS A 8 6.15 19.98 -6.64
CA CYS A 8 7.21 19.03 -6.25
C CYS A 8 8.21 19.69 -5.29
N HIS A 9 8.59 18.97 -4.25
CA HIS A 9 9.67 19.33 -3.34
C HIS A 9 10.74 18.24 -3.36
N GLN A 10 11.95 18.55 -3.84
CA GLN A 10 13.11 17.68 -3.62
C GLN A 10 13.75 18.05 -2.28
N ARG A 11 13.67 17.17 -1.31
CA ARG A 11 14.56 17.24 -0.15
C ARG A 11 15.86 16.52 -0.49
N LEU A 12 16.94 17.25 -0.55
CA LEU A 12 18.27 16.71 -0.30
C LEU A 12 18.29 16.15 1.12
N ALA A 13 18.74 14.91 1.26
CA ALA A 13 18.85 14.21 2.52
C ALA A 13 19.57 15.07 3.57
N PHE A 14 18.92 15.30 4.67
CA PHE A 14 19.42 15.45 6.05
C PHE A 14 18.35 16.17 6.88
N GLY A 15 17.68 15.44 7.74
CA GLY A 15 16.81 16.04 8.76
C GLY A 15 15.43 15.40 8.85
N ARG A 16 15.36 14.33 9.63
CA ARG A 16 14.11 13.70 10.08
C ARG A 16 13.26 14.74 10.80
N ASN A 17 12.08 15.02 10.28
CA ASN A 17 11.09 15.75 11.06
C ASN A 17 9.69 15.16 10.84
N PRO A 18 9.08 14.62 11.90
CA PRO A 18 7.71 14.13 11.84
C PRO A 18 6.71 15.27 12.04
N ALA A 19 5.56 15.08 11.46
CA ALA A 19 4.31 15.78 11.74
C ALA A 19 4.12 17.16 11.10
N ALA A 20 3.23 17.12 10.22
CA ALA A 20 2.60 18.23 9.57
C ALA A 20 1.33 18.69 10.31
N VAL A 21 1.10 19.99 10.37
CA VAL A 21 -0.08 20.60 10.99
C VAL A 21 -0.87 21.42 10.00
N ILE A 22 -2.15 21.15 9.95
CA ILE A 22 -3.13 21.94 9.20
C ILE A 22 -3.68 23.02 10.13
N LYS A 23 -3.55 24.29 9.76
CA LYS A 23 -4.32 25.38 10.37
C LYS A 23 -5.43 25.80 9.40
N ASP A 24 -6.68 25.64 9.86
CA ASP A 24 -7.86 26.20 9.18
C ASP A 24 -7.85 27.74 9.40
N ARG A 25 -7.51 28.47 8.33
CA ARG A 25 -7.91 29.87 8.20
C ARG A 25 -8.82 29.99 7.00
N GLN A 26 -9.83 30.85 7.10
CA GLN A 26 -10.74 31.18 6.00
C GLN A 26 -9.95 31.72 4.82
N GLY A 27 -9.60 30.84 3.88
CA GLY A 27 -8.77 31.08 2.70
C GLY A 27 -8.28 29.74 2.14
N PRO A 28 -7.55 29.72 1.01
CA PRO A 28 -6.94 28.50 0.51
C PRO A 28 -6.08 27.88 1.63
N GLY A 29 -6.44 26.67 2.05
CA GLY A 29 -5.70 25.95 3.10
C GLY A 29 -4.35 25.53 2.55
N THR A 30 -3.28 26.08 3.08
CA THR A 30 -1.90 25.64 2.82
C THR A 30 -1.43 24.74 3.94
N TYR A 31 -0.63 23.75 3.59
CA TYR A 31 -0.01 22.84 4.53
C TYR A 31 1.40 23.31 4.90
N HIS A 32 1.65 23.50 6.19
CA HIS A 32 2.97 23.82 6.73
C HIS A 32 3.49 22.67 7.60
N PRO A 33 4.73 22.23 7.44
CA PRO A 33 5.36 21.27 8.34
C PRO A 33 5.85 22.01 9.60
N ASP A 34 4.96 22.48 10.47
CA ASP A 34 5.36 23.08 11.74
C ASP A 34 4.73 22.40 12.96
N ARG A 35 5.43 22.58 14.08
CA ARG A 35 5.48 21.86 15.35
C ARG A 35 4.24 21.97 16.26
N SER A 36 3.07 22.25 15.78
CA SER A 36 1.89 22.30 16.62
C SER A 36 0.84 21.27 16.20
N ARG A 37 0.60 20.33 17.09
CA ARG A 37 -0.35 19.22 16.98
C ARG A 37 -1.76 19.73 16.64
N ILE A 38 -2.27 19.35 15.49
CA ILE A 38 -3.69 19.13 15.30
C ILE A 38 -3.85 17.65 14.98
N CYS A 39 -4.17 16.85 15.99
CA CYS A 39 -4.73 15.53 15.78
C CYS A 39 -6.12 15.72 15.15
N ILE A 40 -6.23 15.61 13.84
CA ILE A 40 -7.49 15.21 13.23
C ILE A 40 -7.57 13.71 13.55
N LYS A 41 -8.42 13.34 14.55
CA LYS A 41 -8.72 11.93 14.76
C LYS A 41 -9.23 11.38 13.44
N PRO A 42 -8.67 10.27 12.92
CA PRO A 42 -9.27 9.57 11.80
C PRO A 42 -10.72 9.31 12.16
N THR A 43 -11.64 9.53 11.23
CA THR A 43 -12.98 8.94 11.36
C THR A 43 -12.79 7.45 11.52
N ALA A 44 -13.45 6.82 12.47
CA ALA A 44 -13.14 5.52 13.08
C ALA A 44 -12.96 4.32 12.12
N ASP A 45 -13.14 4.48 10.80
CA ASP A 45 -13.28 3.39 9.84
C ASP A 45 -12.22 3.36 8.72
N SER A 46 -11.30 4.31 8.63
CA SER A 46 -10.23 4.31 7.61
C SER A 46 -8.94 4.90 8.11
N ILE A 47 -7.85 4.15 7.93
CA ILE A 47 -6.47 4.60 8.19
C ILE A 47 -5.92 5.47 7.05
N ASP A 48 -6.58 5.49 5.90
CA ASP A 48 -6.13 6.31 4.77
C ASP A 48 -6.39 7.80 5.09
N PRO A 49 -5.36 8.66 5.07
CA PRO A 49 -5.52 10.05 5.48
C PRO A 49 -6.31 10.87 4.44
N PRO A 50 -6.85 12.03 4.84
CA PRO A 50 -7.46 12.97 3.89
C PRO A 50 -6.49 13.36 2.76
N PRO A 51 -6.98 13.72 1.56
CA PRO A 51 -6.13 14.00 0.41
C PRO A 51 -5.00 14.98 0.67
N LEU A 52 -5.23 16.04 1.43
CA LEU A 52 -4.20 17.04 1.75
C LEU A 52 -3.00 16.40 2.49
N GLN A 53 -3.28 15.58 3.50
CA GLN A 53 -2.24 14.86 4.24
C GLN A 53 -1.59 13.78 3.37
N LYS A 54 -2.38 13.01 2.63
CA LYS A 54 -1.91 11.92 1.78
C LYS A 54 -0.88 12.39 0.75
N TRP A 55 -1.16 13.51 0.07
CA TRP A 55 -0.23 14.08 -0.91
C TRP A 55 0.99 14.75 -0.26
N ALA A 56 0.84 15.26 0.96
CA ALA A 56 1.97 15.76 1.73
C ALA A 56 2.88 14.63 2.24
N GLU A 57 2.33 13.47 2.58
CA GLU A 57 3.12 12.25 2.89
C GLU A 57 3.96 11.80 1.68
N GLU A 58 3.50 12.07 0.45
CA GLU A 58 4.28 11.85 -0.79
C GLU A 58 5.36 12.93 -1.02
N SER A 59 5.56 13.82 -0.05
CA SER A 59 6.52 14.94 -0.09
C SER A 59 6.22 16.03 -1.14
N PHE A 60 4.95 16.17 -1.51
CA PHE A 60 4.50 17.36 -2.27
C PHE A 60 4.16 18.51 -1.34
N VAL A 61 4.42 19.73 -1.77
CA VAL A 61 3.78 20.91 -1.21
C VAL A 61 2.34 20.97 -1.73
N VAL A 62 1.36 21.06 -0.84
CA VAL A 62 -0.06 20.85 -1.19
C VAL A 62 -0.92 22.02 -0.73
N ALA A 63 -1.80 22.51 -1.60
CA ALA A 63 -2.86 23.44 -1.26
C ALA A 63 -4.23 22.90 -1.69
N ARG A 64 -5.30 23.29 -0.99
CA ARG A 64 -6.67 22.86 -1.27
C ARG A 64 -7.58 24.04 -1.55
N ILE A 65 -8.35 23.94 -2.63
CA ILE A 65 -9.46 24.85 -2.93
C ILE A 65 -10.76 24.10 -2.72
N ASP A 66 -11.65 24.62 -1.88
CA ASP A 66 -12.98 24.06 -1.63
C ASP A 66 -14.01 24.71 -2.56
N LEU A 67 -14.34 24.03 -3.65
CA LEU A 67 -15.28 24.52 -4.66
C LEU A 67 -16.74 24.58 -4.15
N SER A 68 -17.08 23.93 -3.05
CA SER A 68 -18.43 23.97 -2.51
C SER A 68 -18.79 25.34 -1.92
N LYS A 69 -17.77 26.13 -1.57
CA LYS A 69 -17.89 27.45 -0.96
C LYS A 69 -17.46 28.59 -1.90
N LEU A 70 -17.04 28.26 -3.11
CA LEU A 70 -16.46 29.21 -4.05
C LEU A 70 -17.39 29.42 -5.23
N PRO A 71 -17.87 30.66 -5.48
CA PRO A 71 -18.57 30.99 -6.72
C PRO A 71 -17.67 30.74 -7.95
N THR A 72 -18.23 30.16 -8.99
CA THR A 72 -17.45 29.75 -10.18
C THR A 72 -16.69 30.95 -10.80
N LYS A 73 -17.26 32.14 -10.82
CA LYS A 73 -16.63 33.36 -11.31
C LYS A 73 -15.35 33.76 -10.55
N ASP A 74 -15.21 33.34 -9.32
CA ASP A 74 -14.06 33.67 -8.46
C ASP A 74 -12.97 32.62 -8.53
N PHE A 75 -13.18 31.53 -9.29
CA PHE A 75 -12.25 30.38 -9.33
C PHE A 75 -10.89 30.77 -9.90
N GLU A 76 -10.83 31.50 -11.03
CA GLU A 76 -9.56 31.89 -11.67
C GLU A 76 -8.68 32.70 -10.73
N ALA A 77 -9.25 33.73 -10.08
CA ALA A 77 -8.53 34.55 -9.13
C ALA A 77 -8.07 33.75 -7.91
N THR A 78 -8.92 32.84 -7.39
CA THR A 78 -8.59 31.96 -6.28
C THR A 78 -7.48 31.00 -6.67
N LEU A 79 -7.52 30.42 -7.86
CA LEU A 79 -6.48 29.53 -8.38
C LEU A 79 -5.13 30.25 -8.46
N SER A 80 -5.09 31.45 -9.07
CA SER A 80 -3.88 32.26 -9.17
C SER A 80 -3.30 32.59 -7.80
N ASN A 81 -4.12 33.12 -6.89
CA ASN A 81 -3.68 33.45 -5.52
C ASN A 81 -3.18 32.23 -4.75
N THR A 82 -3.79 31.06 -4.97
CA THR A 82 -3.36 29.81 -4.33
C THR A 82 -2.00 29.37 -4.88
N ILE A 83 -1.79 29.45 -6.19
CA ILE A 83 -0.51 29.14 -6.83
C ILE A 83 0.59 30.09 -6.31
N ASP A 84 0.31 31.38 -6.23
CA ASP A 84 1.27 32.36 -5.72
C ASP A 84 1.60 32.10 -4.24
N ALA A 85 0.61 31.72 -3.43
CA ALA A 85 0.83 31.36 -2.03
C ALA A 85 1.70 30.09 -1.90
N VAL A 86 1.48 29.07 -2.75
CA VAL A 86 2.33 27.86 -2.78
C VAL A 86 3.77 28.20 -3.15
N LYS A 87 3.98 29.07 -4.15
CA LYS A 87 5.32 29.49 -4.59
C LYS A 87 6.09 30.33 -3.55
N GLN A 88 5.39 30.91 -2.58
CA GLN A 88 6.00 31.66 -1.47
C GLN A 88 6.40 30.79 -0.27
N LEU A 89 6.02 29.51 -0.25
CA LEU A 89 6.38 28.61 0.84
C LEU A 89 7.88 28.28 0.81
N PRO A 90 8.54 28.24 1.99
CA PRO A 90 9.97 27.88 2.08
C PRO A 90 10.29 26.49 1.51
N GLU A 91 9.31 25.60 1.54
CA GLU A 91 9.41 24.23 1.03
C GLU A 91 9.27 24.13 -0.49
N TYR A 92 8.90 25.21 -1.16
CA TYR A 92 8.77 25.24 -2.62
C TYR A 92 10.17 25.26 -3.28
N ASP A 93 10.44 24.28 -4.12
CA ASP A 93 11.77 24.06 -4.73
C ASP A 93 12.05 24.95 -5.96
N GLY A 94 11.15 25.86 -6.29
CA GLY A 94 11.23 26.71 -7.48
C GLY A 94 10.80 26.03 -8.78
N ASN A 95 10.35 24.78 -8.75
CA ASN A 95 9.78 24.08 -9.91
C ASN A 95 8.45 24.74 -10.32
N GLN A 96 8.38 25.26 -11.55
CA GLN A 96 7.19 25.97 -12.04
C GLN A 96 6.05 25.04 -12.44
N LYS A 97 6.22 23.72 -12.36
CA LYS A 97 5.21 22.75 -12.76
C LYS A 97 4.33 22.34 -11.58
N ILE A 98 3.03 22.57 -11.72
CA ILE A 98 2.04 22.19 -10.72
C ILE A 98 1.10 21.14 -11.31
N GLY A 99 0.89 20.06 -10.57
CA GLY A 99 -0.15 19.07 -10.84
C GLY A 99 -1.44 19.45 -10.12
N LEU A 100 -2.56 19.38 -10.81
CA LEU A 100 -3.87 19.63 -10.22
C LEU A 100 -4.62 18.32 -10.08
N ILE A 101 -5.18 18.05 -8.89
CA ILE A 101 -6.02 16.89 -8.63
C ILE A 101 -7.42 17.35 -8.27
N ALA A 102 -8.40 16.95 -9.07
CA ALA A 102 -9.79 17.34 -8.93
C ALA A 102 -10.67 16.16 -8.50
N TYR A 103 -11.39 16.32 -7.40
CA TYR A 103 -12.39 15.38 -6.92
C TYR A 103 -13.78 15.95 -7.28
N LEU A 104 -14.29 15.60 -8.48
CA LEU A 104 -15.43 16.24 -9.09
C LEU A 104 -16.49 15.24 -9.56
N SER A 105 -17.75 15.54 -9.30
CA SER A 105 -18.87 14.90 -9.99
C SER A 105 -19.25 15.61 -11.29
N ALA A 106 -19.01 16.92 -11.36
CA ALA A 106 -19.19 17.75 -12.54
C ALA A 106 -18.20 18.92 -12.53
N CYS A 107 -17.81 19.41 -13.71
CA CYS A 107 -16.93 20.57 -13.89
C CYS A 107 -17.61 21.57 -14.82
N SER A 108 -17.59 22.86 -14.45
CA SER A 108 -18.13 23.91 -15.32
C SER A 108 -17.12 24.30 -16.40
N PRO A 109 -17.60 24.82 -17.57
CA PRO A 109 -16.72 25.29 -18.64
C PRO A 109 -15.74 26.38 -18.20
N GLU A 110 -16.16 27.26 -17.30
CA GLU A 110 -15.33 28.36 -16.77
C GLU A 110 -14.14 27.81 -15.96
N ILE A 111 -14.36 26.77 -15.15
CA ILE A 111 -13.28 26.12 -14.42
C ILE A 111 -12.30 25.46 -15.41
N VAL A 112 -12.80 24.76 -16.43
CA VAL A 112 -11.96 24.13 -17.45
C VAL A 112 -11.11 25.18 -18.17
N MET A 113 -11.70 26.31 -18.55
CA MET A 113 -11.00 27.41 -19.21
C MET A 113 -9.88 27.98 -18.31
N SER A 114 -10.15 28.19 -17.03
CA SER A 114 -9.15 28.69 -16.07
C SER A 114 -7.99 27.71 -15.93
N LEU A 115 -8.25 26.40 -15.94
CA LEU A 115 -7.21 25.38 -15.91
C LEU A 115 -6.40 25.37 -17.20
N GLU A 116 -7.04 25.50 -18.34
CA GLU A 116 -6.38 25.52 -19.66
C GLU A 116 -5.45 26.73 -19.82
N THR A 117 -5.90 27.92 -19.41
CA THR A 117 -5.15 29.18 -19.56
C THR A 117 -4.01 29.33 -18.55
N SER A 118 -4.06 28.64 -17.41
CA SER A 118 -3.01 28.68 -16.38
C SER A 118 -1.70 28.10 -16.90
N LYS A 119 -0.63 28.89 -16.94
CA LYS A 119 0.70 28.45 -17.38
C LYS A 119 1.40 27.54 -16.37
N ASP A 120 1.04 27.64 -15.11
CA ASP A 120 1.65 26.89 -14.01
C ASP A 120 1.11 25.46 -13.91
N ILE A 121 -0.13 25.21 -14.33
CA ILE A 121 -0.73 23.87 -14.32
C ILE A 121 -0.16 23.04 -15.48
N ALA A 122 0.66 22.06 -15.13
CA ALA A 122 1.33 21.18 -16.09
C ALA A 122 0.54 19.91 -16.41
N SER A 123 -0.33 19.47 -15.51
CA SER A 123 -1.14 18.25 -15.67
C SER A 123 -2.36 18.27 -14.76
N ILE A 124 -3.38 17.49 -15.14
CA ILE A 124 -4.66 17.42 -14.43
C ILE A 124 -4.98 15.96 -14.14
N VAL A 125 -5.45 15.67 -12.94
CA VAL A 125 -5.99 14.36 -12.54
C VAL A 125 -7.43 14.56 -12.09
N VAL A 126 -8.35 13.79 -12.65
CA VAL A 126 -9.78 13.89 -12.34
C VAL A 126 -10.28 12.60 -11.71
N TYR A 127 -10.77 12.70 -10.49
CA TYR A 127 -11.49 11.62 -9.80
C TYR A 127 -13.00 11.90 -9.87
N GLY A 128 -13.71 11.16 -10.73
CA GLY A 128 -15.15 11.31 -10.90
C GLY A 128 -15.63 10.99 -12.30
N SER A 129 -16.91 11.27 -12.56
CA SER A 129 -17.55 10.98 -13.83
C SER A 129 -17.36 12.07 -14.89
N SER A 130 -16.86 13.23 -14.49
CA SER A 130 -16.69 14.39 -15.39
C SER A 130 -15.66 14.13 -16.48
N GLU A 131 -15.98 14.58 -17.66
CA GLU A 131 -15.03 14.79 -18.75
C GLU A 131 -14.67 16.27 -18.81
N ILE A 132 -13.40 16.53 -19.04
CA ILE A 132 -12.91 17.87 -19.31
C ILE A 132 -12.13 17.82 -20.62
N GLU A 133 -12.39 18.77 -21.49
CA GLU A 133 -11.62 18.94 -22.73
C GLU A 133 -10.50 19.94 -22.48
N THR A 134 -9.26 19.52 -22.63
CA THR A 134 -8.07 20.33 -22.38
C THR A 134 -6.91 19.87 -23.24
N THR A 135 -5.98 20.76 -23.56
CA THR A 135 -4.74 20.41 -24.26
C THR A 135 -3.65 19.88 -23.31
N LYS A 136 -3.87 20.01 -21.98
CA LYS A 136 -2.93 19.54 -20.96
C LYS A 136 -3.02 18.03 -20.77
N PRO A 137 -1.89 17.33 -20.46
CA PRO A 137 -1.92 15.94 -20.08
C PRO A 137 -2.93 15.70 -18.95
N THR A 138 -3.89 14.79 -19.17
CA THR A 138 -4.95 14.52 -18.20
C THR A 138 -5.11 13.05 -17.91
N LEU A 139 -5.29 12.73 -16.62
CA LEU A 139 -5.57 11.39 -16.12
C LEU A 139 -6.98 11.35 -15.53
N PHE A 140 -7.80 10.40 -15.99
CA PHE A 140 -9.14 10.20 -15.48
C PHE A 140 -9.24 8.90 -14.67
N HIS A 141 -9.80 9.01 -13.48
CA HIS A 141 -10.21 7.90 -12.63
C HIS A 141 -11.73 7.87 -12.55
N LYS A 142 -12.36 7.01 -13.35
CA LYS A 142 -13.82 6.94 -13.49
C LYS A 142 -14.42 5.75 -12.74
N PRO A 143 -15.49 5.95 -11.97
CA PRO A 143 -16.28 4.84 -11.43
C PRO A 143 -17.00 4.10 -12.55
N GLY A 144 -17.27 2.81 -12.34
CA GLY A 144 -18.00 1.98 -13.30
C GLY A 144 -17.12 1.20 -14.27
N ASN A 145 -17.78 0.54 -15.20
CA ASN A 145 -17.14 -0.28 -16.22
C ASN A 145 -16.68 0.56 -17.43
N PRO A 146 -15.60 0.15 -18.11
CA PRO A 146 -15.22 0.79 -19.36
C PRO A 146 -16.31 0.58 -20.43
N PRO A 147 -16.50 1.57 -21.34
CA PRO A 147 -17.37 1.38 -22.49
C PRO A 147 -16.84 0.23 -23.37
N MET A 148 -17.74 -0.57 -23.94
CA MET A 148 -17.38 -1.63 -24.87
C MET A 148 -17.54 -1.14 -26.33
N PRO A 149 -16.62 -1.46 -27.26
CA PRO A 149 -15.34 -2.15 -27.08
C PRO A 149 -14.26 -1.24 -26.50
N ILE A 150 -13.33 -1.81 -25.75
CA ILE A 150 -12.15 -1.09 -25.25
C ILE A 150 -11.23 -0.82 -26.46
N ARG A 151 -11.33 0.34 -27.05
CA ARG A 151 -10.31 0.82 -28.00
C ARG A 151 -9.11 1.36 -27.20
N LYS A 152 -7.99 0.69 -27.26
CA LYS A 152 -6.70 1.27 -26.83
C LYS A 152 -6.26 2.27 -27.89
N ASP A 153 -6.60 3.52 -27.70
CA ASP A 153 -6.06 4.61 -28.49
C ASP A 153 -4.68 4.94 -27.93
N LEU A 154 -3.64 4.37 -28.55
CA LEU A 154 -2.25 4.48 -28.08
C LEU A 154 -1.66 5.89 -28.28
N GLU A 155 -2.35 6.75 -29.02
CA GLU A 155 -1.88 8.10 -29.36
C GLU A 155 -2.46 9.21 -28.48
N LYS A 156 -3.45 8.91 -27.60
CA LYS A 156 -4.03 9.94 -26.75
C LYS A 156 -3.09 10.32 -25.60
N LYS A 157 -2.89 11.62 -25.42
CA LYS A 157 -2.22 12.22 -24.25
C LYS A 157 -2.97 11.93 -22.93
N ASP A 158 -4.26 11.61 -23.03
CA ASP A 158 -5.14 11.38 -21.90
C ASP A 158 -5.22 9.88 -21.57
N LYS A 159 -5.11 9.57 -20.29
CA LYS A 159 -5.28 8.22 -19.77
C LYS A 159 -6.57 8.12 -18.98
N THR A 160 -7.37 7.07 -19.20
CA THR A 160 -8.57 6.80 -18.42
C THR A 160 -8.50 5.41 -17.80
N TYR A 161 -8.71 5.36 -16.48
CA TYR A 161 -8.89 4.12 -15.76
C TYR A 161 -10.29 4.02 -15.20
N TYR A 162 -10.91 2.85 -15.37
CA TYR A 162 -12.23 2.55 -14.85
C TYR A 162 -12.11 1.64 -13.63
N TYR A 163 -13.00 1.87 -12.65
CA TYR A 163 -13.06 1.11 -11.40
C TYR A 163 -14.46 0.51 -11.26
N PRO A 164 -14.62 -0.78 -11.62
CA PRO A 164 -15.89 -1.48 -11.47
C PRO A 164 -16.34 -1.53 -10.01
N LYS A 165 -17.65 -1.50 -9.78
CA LYS A 165 -18.27 -1.64 -8.44
C LYS A 165 -17.96 -0.52 -7.44
N VAL A 166 -17.48 0.62 -7.87
CA VAL A 166 -17.31 1.81 -7.02
C VAL A 166 -18.17 2.97 -7.49
N GLU A 167 -18.52 3.83 -6.55
CA GLU A 167 -19.28 5.06 -6.76
C GLU A 167 -18.34 6.26 -6.86
N PRO A 168 -18.81 7.42 -7.38
CA PRO A 168 -18.01 8.64 -7.37
C PRO A 168 -17.45 8.97 -5.97
N LEU A 169 -16.27 9.59 -5.94
CA LEU A 169 -15.53 9.96 -4.72
C LEU A 169 -15.02 8.76 -3.89
N PHE A 170 -14.91 7.58 -4.49
CA PHE A 170 -14.42 6.36 -3.85
C PHE A 170 -13.02 6.46 -3.23
N VAL A 171 -12.29 7.52 -3.52
CA VAL A 171 -10.92 7.77 -3.01
C VAL A 171 -10.90 8.69 -1.78
N LEU A 172 -12.05 9.20 -1.35
CA LEU A 172 -12.12 10.10 -0.20
C LEU A 172 -12.46 9.31 1.08
N PRO A 173 -11.55 9.20 2.06
CA PRO A 173 -11.76 8.35 3.24
C PRO A 173 -12.98 8.72 4.08
N SER A 174 -13.35 10.01 4.09
CA SER A 174 -14.55 10.50 4.81
C SER A 174 -15.86 10.30 4.04
N HIS A 175 -15.81 9.82 2.80
CA HIS A 175 -17.01 9.63 1.97
C HIS A 175 -17.53 8.21 2.12
N LYS A 176 -18.87 8.05 2.16
CA LYS A 176 -19.52 6.73 2.29
C LYS A 176 -19.18 5.73 1.18
N SER A 177 -18.77 6.22 0.02
CA SER A 177 -18.35 5.41 -1.13
C SER A 177 -16.86 5.07 -1.10
N PHE A 178 -16.14 5.35 -0.02
CA PHE A 178 -14.71 5.03 0.05
C PHE A 178 -14.45 3.54 -0.19
N HIS A 179 -13.50 3.25 -1.08
CA HIS A 179 -13.13 1.88 -1.41
C HIS A 179 -11.61 1.75 -1.38
N ALA A 180 -11.08 1.20 -0.31
CA ALA A 180 -9.65 1.18 0.01
C ALA A 180 -8.77 0.63 -1.14
N SER A 181 -9.12 -0.53 -1.71
CA SER A 181 -8.33 -1.14 -2.79
C SER A 181 -8.30 -0.27 -4.06
N SER A 182 -9.46 0.27 -4.47
CA SER A 182 -9.51 1.15 -5.65
C SER A 182 -8.82 2.49 -5.40
N ALA A 183 -8.90 3.02 -4.18
CA ALA A 183 -8.18 4.23 -3.77
C ALA A 183 -6.66 3.99 -3.81
N SER A 184 -6.17 2.86 -3.33
CA SER A 184 -4.75 2.47 -3.38
C SER A 184 -4.26 2.34 -4.82
N VAL A 185 -4.96 1.57 -5.66
CA VAL A 185 -4.56 1.38 -7.08
C VAL A 185 -4.58 2.70 -7.85
N SER A 186 -5.59 3.56 -7.62
CA SER A 186 -5.68 4.86 -8.29
C SER A 186 -4.59 5.82 -7.83
N HIS A 187 -4.15 5.72 -6.58
CA HIS A 187 -3.05 6.52 -6.04
C HIS A 187 -1.73 6.21 -6.76
N SER A 188 -1.33 4.94 -6.86
CA SER A 188 -0.13 4.51 -7.59
C SER A 188 -0.17 4.96 -9.06
N ARG A 189 -1.33 4.84 -9.72
CA ARG A 189 -1.53 5.31 -11.11
C ARG A 189 -1.35 6.83 -11.23
N THR A 190 -1.83 7.57 -10.24
CA THR A 190 -1.67 9.03 -10.19
C THR A 190 -0.20 9.42 -9.98
N LEU A 191 0.51 8.74 -9.08
CA LEU A 191 1.95 8.96 -8.90
C LEU A 191 2.74 8.67 -10.18
N SER A 192 2.46 7.53 -10.84
CA SER A 192 3.08 7.16 -12.11
C SER A 192 2.81 8.14 -13.24
N PHE A 193 1.70 8.87 -13.17
CA PHE A 193 1.37 9.92 -14.12
C PHE A 193 1.99 11.28 -13.76
N LEU A 194 1.91 11.68 -12.48
CA LEU A 194 2.34 13.01 -12.05
C LEU A 194 3.85 13.14 -11.93
N LYS A 195 4.54 12.18 -11.29
CA LYS A 195 5.98 12.30 -10.99
C LYS A 195 6.84 12.56 -12.23
N PRO A 196 6.67 11.89 -13.38
CA PRO A 196 7.43 12.20 -14.60
C PRO A 196 7.16 13.59 -15.15
N ILE A 197 5.93 14.10 -15.07
CA ILE A 197 5.55 15.43 -15.59
C ILE A 197 6.10 16.52 -14.69
N LEU A 198 6.01 16.33 -13.37
CA LEU A 198 6.41 17.31 -12.36
C LEU A 198 7.92 17.26 -12.05
N GLY A 199 8.61 16.17 -12.45
CA GLY A 199 10.03 15.99 -12.16
C GLY A 199 10.32 15.35 -10.78
N GLY A 200 9.35 14.70 -10.17
CA GLY A 200 9.48 14.08 -8.87
C GLY A 200 8.32 14.42 -7.91
N PRO A 201 8.52 14.28 -6.55
CA PRO A 201 9.77 13.84 -5.89
C PRO A 201 10.09 12.36 -6.12
N TRP A 202 11.40 12.05 -6.18
CA TRP A 202 11.90 10.70 -6.31
C TRP A 202 12.65 10.29 -5.05
N PHE A 203 12.48 9.03 -4.66
CA PHE A 203 13.13 8.44 -3.49
C PHE A 203 13.73 7.09 -3.86
N ASP A 204 14.80 6.72 -3.21
CA ASP A 204 15.31 5.36 -3.24
C ASP A 204 14.47 4.50 -2.31
N LEU A 205 13.48 3.81 -2.88
CA LEU A 205 12.55 2.99 -2.11
C LEU A 205 13.24 1.72 -1.57
N GLU A 206 14.30 1.27 -2.23
CA GLU A 206 15.09 0.14 -1.77
C GLU A 206 15.86 0.51 -0.51
N GLU A 207 16.57 1.64 -0.50
CA GLU A 207 17.28 2.13 0.68
C GLU A 207 16.34 2.36 1.87
N ILE A 208 15.16 2.92 1.63
CA ILE A 208 14.15 3.15 2.68
C ILE A 208 13.67 1.82 3.29
N TRP A 209 13.44 0.80 2.46
CA TRP A 209 13.02 -0.52 2.93
C TRP A 209 14.14 -1.24 3.67
N GLU A 210 15.38 -1.15 3.19
CA GLU A 210 16.55 -1.73 3.86
C GLU A 210 16.84 -1.08 5.21
N GLU A 211 16.69 0.23 5.33
CA GLU A 211 16.81 0.92 6.64
C GLU A 211 15.77 0.38 7.63
N HIS A 212 14.53 0.19 7.17
CA HIS A 212 13.46 -0.33 8.02
C HIS A 212 13.77 -1.76 8.53
N THR A 213 14.11 -2.67 7.63
CA THR A 213 14.44 -4.06 7.98
C THR A 213 15.70 -4.18 8.84
N LEU A 214 16.68 -3.29 8.64
CA LEU A 214 17.85 -3.20 9.52
C LEU A 214 17.43 -2.90 10.97
N TYR A 215 16.49 -1.98 11.17
CA TYR A 215 15.98 -1.65 12.50
C TYR A 215 15.13 -2.76 13.11
N GLU A 216 14.44 -3.56 12.29
CA GLU A 216 13.65 -4.71 12.76
C GLU A 216 14.53 -5.89 13.18
N PHE A 217 15.42 -6.33 12.31
CA PHE A 217 16.17 -7.58 12.46
C PHE A 217 17.62 -7.37 12.91
N GLY A 218 18.29 -6.33 12.44
CA GLY A 218 19.69 -6.07 12.76
C GLY A 218 19.87 -5.35 14.09
N GLU A 219 19.34 -4.13 14.20
CA GLU A 219 19.46 -3.32 15.42
C GLU A 219 18.42 -3.66 16.50
N ARG A 220 17.32 -4.30 16.12
CA ARG A 220 16.18 -4.64 16.99
C ARG A 220 15.66 -3.45 17.79
N ALA A 221 15.39 -2.34 17.11
CA ALA A 221 15.13 -1.04 17.70
C ALA A 221 13.72 -0.53 17.37
N VAL A 222 12.74 -0.79 18.23
CA VAL A 222 11.31 -0.48 18.02
C VAL A 222 11.08 0.98 17.63
N GLU A 223 11.68 1.94 18.35
CA GLU A 223 11.48 3.37 18.10
C GLU A 223 12.09 3.80 16.76
N LYS A 224 13.21 3.20 16.35
CA LYS A 224 13.82 3.45 15.04
C LYS A 224 12.94 2.88 13.93
N THR A 225 12.50 1.62 14.06
CA THR A 225 11.54 1.00 13.13
C THR A 225 10.31 1.88 12.94
N MET A 226 9.68 2.29 14.04
CA MET A 226 8.52 3.18 13.97
C MET A 226 8.84 4.56 13.38
N SER A 227 10.07 5.06 13.48
CA SER A 227 10.47 6.35 12.92
C SER A 227 10.53 6.36 11.39
N THR A 228 10.67 5.21 10.76
CA THR A 228 10.66 5.07 9.29
C THR A 228 9.26 4.99 8.69
N MET A 229 8.22 5.00 9.52
CA MET A 229 6.84 4.87 9.07
C MET A 229 6.07 6.20 9.10
N VAL A 230 5.00 6.30 8.30
CA VAL A 230 4.06 7.43 8.31
C VAL A 230 3.33 7.56 9.65
N GLN A 231 2.49 8.60 9.80
CA GLN A 231 1.76 8.85 11.05
C GLN A 231 0.80 7.73 11.44
N GLU A 232 0.07 7.17 10.48
CA GLU A 232 -0.87 6.08 10.69
C GLU A 232 -0.46 4.85 9.83
N PRO A 233 0.53 4.08 10.30
CA PRO A 233 1.03 2.92 9.56
C PRO A 233 0.15 1.69 9.76
N TYR A 234 0.37 0.70 8.91
CA TYR A 234 -0.35 -0.57 8.96
C TYR A 234 0.56 -1.74 8.58
N VAL A 235 0.55 -2.80 9.36
CA VAL A 235 1.22 -4.08 9.05
C VAL A 235 0.23 -5.21 9.18
N ASN A 236 0.26 -6.14 8.25
CA ASN A 236 -0.55 -7.35 8.24
C ASN A 236 0.26 -8.58 7.80
N HIS A 237 0.50 -9.46 8.71
CA HIS A 237 0.95 -10.82 8.44
C HIS A 237 -0.26 -11.66 8.03
N ILE A 238 -0.40 -11.90 6.73
CA ILE A 238 -1.65 -12.41 6.12
C ILE A 238 -2.11 -13.74 6.72
N PRO A 239 -1.25 -14.78 6.90
CA PRO A 239 -1.72 -16.08 7.37
C PRO A 239 -2.23 -16.10 8.80
N THR A 240 -1.70 -15.25 9.66
CA THR A 240 -2.00 -15.21 11.10
C THR A 240 -2.81 -14.01 11.53
N ILE A 241 -3.06 -13.05 10.63
CA ILE A 241 -3.76 -11.78 10.89
C ILE A 241 -3.09 -11.01 12.05
N THR A 242 -1.75 -11.07 12.13
CA THR A 242 -0.98 -10.34 13.14
C THR A 242 -0.38 -9.06 12.57
N GLY A 243 -0.04 -8.11 13.43
CA GLY A 243 0.43 -6.78 13.06
C GLY A 243 -0.33 -5.70 13.82
N GLY A 244 -0.69 -4.62 13.14
CA GLY A 244 -1.43 -3.53 13.79
C GLY A 244 -1.79 -2.40 12.85
N ILE A 245 -2.80 -1.64 13.24
CA ILE A 245 -3.27 -0.44 12.56
C ILE A 245 -3.03 0.75 13.49
N GLY A 246 -2.35 1.77 12.97
CA GLY A 246 -2.00 2.99 13.69
C GLY A 246 -0.76 2.82 14.59
N ARG A 247 -0.11 3.92 14.87
CA ARG A 247 1.20 3.96 15.51
C ARG A 247 1.24 3.30 16.89
N GLU A 248 0.23 3.54 17.72
CA GLU A 248 0.19 2.99 19.08
C GLU A 248 0.14 1.46 19.08
N ARG A 249 -0.82 0.87 18.35
CA ARG A 249 -1.01 -0.58 18.30
C ARG A 249 0.17 -1.28 17.62
N LEU A 250 0.68 -0.67 16.55
CA LEU A 250 1.82 -1.23 15.83
C LEU A 250 3.11 -1.17 16.66
N THR A 251 3.35 -0.09 17.40
CA THR A 251 4.49 -0.01 18.33
C THR A 251 4.40 -1.11 19.41
N ALA A 252 3.20 -1.34 19.95
CA ALA A 252 2.98 -2.41 20.92
C ALA A 252 3.23 -3.80 20.31
N PHE A 253 2.78 -4.02 19.08
CA PHE A 253 3.04 -5.26 18.34
C PHE A 253 4.53 -5.49 18.12
N TYR A 254 5.26 -4.53 17.59
CA TYR A 254 6.70 -4.62 17.37
C TYR A 254 7.48 -4.91 18.65
N ARG A 255 7.11 -4.27 19.76
CA ARG A 255 7.80 -4.43 21.04
C ARG A 255 7.53 -5.79 21.69
N ASN A 256 6.27 -6.26 21.65
CA ASN A 256 5.84 -7.39 22.48
C ASN A 256 5.79 -8.70 21.70
N HIS A 257 5.63 -8.67 20.35
CA HIS A 257 5.29 -9.85 19.57
C HIS A 257 6.15 -10.07 18.32
N PHE A 258 7.02 -9.12 17.95
CA PHE A 258 7.77 -9.21 16.71
C PHE A 258 9.29 -9.11 16.92
N ILE A 259 9.83 -7.91 17.18
CA ILE A 259 11.27 -7.63 17.11
C ILE A 259 12.08 -8.54 18.03
N PHE A 260 11.64 -8.71 19.28
CA PHE A 260 12.37 -9.52 20.27
C PHE A 260 11.96 -10.99 20.29
N ASN A 261 10.91 -11.36 19.57
CA ASN A 261 10.44 -12.74 19.46
C ASN A 261 11.10 -13.51 18.32
N ASN A 262 11.80 -12.82 17.40
CA ASN A 262 12.55 -13.49 16.36
C ASN A 262 13.80 -14.18 16.95
N PRO A 263 14.07 -15.47 16.59
CA PRO A 263 15.30 -16.17 16.94
C PRO A 263 16.56 -15.39 16.52
N GLU A 264 17.67 -15.68 17.18
CA GLU A 264 18.94 -14.98 16.90
C GLU A 264 19.55 -15.38 15.56
N ASP A 265 19.27 -16.59 15.11
CA ASP A 265 19.70 -17.13 13.83
C ASP A 265 18.75 -16.81 12.67
N THR A 266 17.76 -15.93 12.90
CA THR A 266 16.86 -15.47 11.83
C THR A 266 17.64 -14.85 10.71
N ALA A 267 17.40 -15.34 9.47
CA ALA A 267 18.01 -14.82 8.26
C ALA A 267 16.97 -14.62 7.15
N LEU A 268 17.16 -13.58 6.36
CA LEU A 268 16.35 -13.24 5.20
C LEU A 268 17.23 -13.35 3.96
N GLU A 269 17.05 -14.39 3.16
CA GLU A 269 17.74 -14.60 1.90
C GLU A 269 16.88 -14.02 0.77
N LEU A 270 17.24 -12.84 0.28
CA LEU A 270 16.52 -12.19 -0.82
C LEU A 270 16.70 -12.99 -2.11
N ILE A 271 15.57 -13.35 -2.74
CA ILE A 271 15.54 -14.07 -4.02
C ILE A 271 15.24 -13.13 -5.18
N SER A 272 14.24 -12.28 -5.04
CA SER A 272 13.91 -11.27 -6.04
C SER A 272 13.35 -10.00 -5.40
N ARG A 273 13.57 -8.87 -6.06
CA ARG A 273 13.03 -7.58 -5.66
C ARG A 273 12.45 -6.83 -6.86
N THR A 274 11.26 -6.29 -6.69
CA THR A 274 10.64 -5.38 -7.66
C THR A 274 10.38 -4.03 -7.00
N VAL A 275 10.99 -2.98 -7.54
CA VAL A 275 10.78 -1.61 -7.08
C VAL A 275 9.82 -0.90 -8.02
N GLY A 276 8.68 -0.47 -7.50
CA GLY A 276 7.65 0.27 -8.22
C GLY A 276 7.71 1.78 -7.97
N ILE A 277 6.62 2.49 -8.27
CA ILE A 277 6.53 3.94 -8.04
C ILE A 277 6.33 4.30 -6.57
N ASP A 278 5.71 3.39 -5.80
CA ASP A 278 5.30 3.54 -4.41
C ASP A 278 5.38 2.21 -3.63
N ARG A 279 6.03 1.19 -4.19
CA ARG A 279 6.10 -0.14 -3.58
C ARG A 279 7.44 -0.82 -3.84
N VAL A 280 7.87 -1.57 -2.83
CA VAL A 280 8.87 -2.63 -2.94
C VAL A 280 8.16 -3.95 -2.72
N ILE A 281 8.43 -4.92 -3.59
CA ILE A 281 7.94 -6.29 -3.47
C ILE A 281 9.15 -7.20 -3.45
N ASP A 282 9.31 -7.95 -2.37
CA ASP A 282 10.37 -8.92 -2.19
C ASP A 282 9.82 -10.35 -2.16
N GLU A 283 10.52 -11.25 -2.82
CA GLU A 283 10.47 -12.69 -2.57
C GLU A 283 11.75 -13.09 -1.85
N PHE A 284 11.62 -13.75 -0.73
CA PHE A 284 12.78 -14.16 0.09
C PHE A 284 12.51 -15.44 0.83
N VAL A 285 13.57 -16.11 1.25
CA VAL A 285 13.50 -17.25 2.16
C VAL A 285 13.80 -16.75 3.58
N PHE A 286 12.80 -16.89 4.45
CA PHE A 286 12.89 -16.61 5.87
C PHE A 286 13.29 -17.88 6.60
N SER A 287 14.47 -17.88 7.22
CA SER A 287 15.00 -19.06 7.93
C SER A 287 15.25 -18.76 9.40
N PHE A 288 14.98 -19.73 10.27
CA PHE A 288 15.14 -19.60 11.71
C PHE A 288 15.09 -20.96 12.38
N THR A 289 15.67 -21.07 13.59
CA THR A 289 15.45 -22.20 14.49
C THR A 289 14.34 -21.84 15.49
N HIS A 290 13.27 -22.63 15.54
CA HIS A 290 12.13 -22.41 16.45
C HIS A 290 12.51 -22.73 17.90
N ASP A 291 13.39 -21.91 18.51
CA ASP A 291 13.93 -22.05 19.86
C ASP A 291 13.15 -21.25 20.92
N ARG A 292 12.23 -20.40 20.48
CA ARG A 292 11.37 -19.55 21.31
C ARG A 292 9.98 -19.42 20.71
N GLN A 293 9.05 -18.83 21.45
CA GLN A 293 7.71 -18.55 20.95
C GLN A 293 7.77 -17.40 19.95
N ILE A 294 7.23 -17.60 18.74
CA ILE A 294 7.18 -16.61 17.66
C ILE A 294 5.72 -16.27 17.41
N ASP A 295 5.17 -15.37 18.22
CA ASP A 295 3.73 -15.09 18.28
C ASP A 295 3.13 -14.61 16.96
N TRP A 296 3.89 -13.87 16.18
CA TRP A 296 3.42 -13.34 14.93
C TRP A 296 3.31 -14.39 13.79
N LEU A 297 4.15 -15.43 13.84
CA LEU A 297 4.23 -16.46 12.81
C LEU A 297 3.57 -17.78 13.25
N LEU A 298 3.78 -18.18 14.50
CA LEU A 298 3.36 -19.45 15.09
C LEU A 298 2.61 -19.23 16.42
N PRO A 299 1.50 -18.45 16.41
CA PRO A 299 0.79 -18.10 17.64
C PRO A 299 0.35 -19.35 18.41
N GLY A 300 0.70 -19.39 19.72
CA GLY A 300 0.32 -20.47 20.61
C GLY A 300 1.11 -21.78 20.45
N ILE A 301 2.10 -21.85 19.56
CA ILE A 301 2.95 -23.03 19.38
C ILE A 301 4.23 -22.88 20.22
N PRO A 302 4.48 -23.78 21.18
CA PRO A 302 5.70 -23.73 21.97
C PRO A 302 6.93 -24.13 21.14
N PRO A 303 8.15 -23.73 21.56
CA PRO A 303 9.39 -24.03 20.84
C PRO A 303 9.55 -25.53 20.53
N THR A 304 9.91 -25.84 19.29
CA THR A 304 10.13 -27.22 18.82
C THR A 304 11.60 -27.55 18.64
N GLY A 305 12.50 -26.57 18.65
CA GLY A 305 13.93 -26.73 18.35
C GLY A 305 14.24 -27.08 16.89
N LYS A 306 13.24 -27.08 16.01
CA LYS A 306 13.43 -27.38 14.58
C LYS A 306 13.82 -26.15 13.79
N HIS A 307 14.69 -26.36 12.79
CA HIS A 307 15.03 -25.33 11.83
C HIS A 307 13.98 -25.27 10.71
N CYS A 308 13.57 -24.07 10.32
CA CYS A 308 12.60 -23.81 9.27
C CYS A 308 13.19 -22.89 8.20
N ARG A 309 12.79 -23.14 6.96
CA ARG A 309 13.07 -22.29 5.80
C ARG A 309 11.76 -22.08 5.02
N LEU A 310 11.23 -20.89 5.05
CA LEU A 310 9.90 -20.58 4.51
C LEU A 310 9.98 -19.55 3.39
N PRO A 311 9.39 -19.82 2.23
CA PRO A 311 9.18 -18.80 1.21
C PRO A 311 8.25 -17.70 1.72
N PHE A 312 8.67 -16.45 1.58
CA PHE A 312 7.91 -15.27 1.93
C PHE A 312 7.76 -14.33 0.74
N THR A 313 6.65 -13.62 0.72
CA THR A 313 6.47 -12.46 -0.15
C THR A 313 6.05 -11.28 0.70
N SER A 314 6.77 -10.17 0.59
CA SER A 314 6.38 -8.88 1.18
C SER A 314 5.92 -7.90 0.11
N VAL A 315 4.85 -7.16 0.39
CA VAL A 315 4.39 -6.04 -0.40
C VAL A 315 4.40 -4.81 0.49
N VAL A 316 5.41 -3.97 0.28
CA VAL A 316 5.68 -2.78 1.11
C VAL A 316 5.28 -1.54 0.35
N ASN A 317 4.33 -0.77 0.86
CA ASN A 317 3.94 0.51 0.29
C ASN A 317 4.66 1.66 1.01
N ILE A 318 5.24 2.54 0.23
CA ILE A 318 6.02 3.69 0.69
C ILE A 318 5.37 4.97 0.17
N ARG A 319 5.19 5.95 1.05
CA ARG A 319 4.73 7.31 0.74
C ARG A 319 5.85 8.28 0.99
N GLY A 320 6.33 8.91 -0.07
CA GLY A 320 7.50 9.76 0.02
C GLY A 320 8.72 8.97 0.53
N ASP A 321 9.22 9.35 1.70
CA ASP A 321 10.37 8.75 2.36
C ASP A 321 10.01 7.82 3.54
N ARG A 322 8.74 7.34 3.63
CA ARG A 322 8.26 6.57 4.80
C ARG A 322 7.35 5.42 4.40
N LEU A 323 7.46 4.31 5.14
CA LEU A 323 6.57 3.18 4.97
C LEU A 323 5.16 3.53 5.42
N TYR A 324 4.19 3.17 4.59
CA TYR A 324 2.78 3.28 4.92
C TYR A 324 2.23 1.95 5.41
N HIS A 325 2.39 0.89 4.62
CA HIS A 325 1.92 -0.43 5.03
C HIS A 325 2.79 -1.55 4.48
N GLU A 326 2.71 -2.69 5.18
CA GLU A 326 3.29 -3.95 4.79
C GLU A 326 2.24 -5.05 4.78
N HIS A 327 2.21 -5.82 3.70
CA HIS A 327 1.48 -7.08 3.62
C HIS A 327 2.50 -8.21 3.44
N ILE A 328 2.60 -9.06 4.45
CA ILE A 328 3.57 -10.15 4.49
C ILE A 328 2.82 -11.48 4.37
N ALA A 329 3.21 -12.30 3.40
CA ALA A 329 2.56 -13.57 3.11
C ALA A 329 3.57 -14.72 3.10
N TRP A 330 3.15 -15.85 3.64
CA TRP A 330 3.81 -17.15 3.55
C TRP A 330 2.76 -18.25 3.55
N ASP A 331 3.17 -19.49 3.29
CA ASP A 331 2.28 -20.64 3.47
C ASP A 331 2.40 -21.22 4.89
N GLN A 332 1.33 -21.10 5.67
CA GLN A 332 1.28 -21.60 7.04
C GLN A 332 1.33 -23.13 7.10
N ALA A 333 0.76 -23.82 6.12
CA ALA A 333 0.82 -25.27 6.06
C ALA A 333 2.26 -25.75 5.87
N THR A 334 3.04 -25.10 5.02
CA THR A 334 4.48 -25.35 4.85
C THR A 334 5.25 -25.20 6.17
N ALA A 335 4.95 -24.17 6.97
CA ALA A 335 5.57 -23.98 8.28
C ALA A 335 5.24 -25.17 9.22
N LEU A 336 3.97 -25.55 9.29
CA LEU A 336 3.53 -26.67 10.15
C LEU A 336 4.09 -28.03 9.70
N VAL A 337 4.24 -28.26 8.39
CA VAL A 337 4.90 -29.46 7.85
C VAL A 337 6.35 -29.53 8.32
N GLN A 338 7.13 -28.45 8.20
CA GLN A 338 8.54 -28.42 8.63
C GLN A 338 8.69 -28.63 10.13
N LEU A 339 7.74 -28.13 10.92
CA LEU A 339 7.71 -28.36 12.37
C LEU A 339 7.23 -29.78 12.76
N GLY A 340 6.68 -30.55 11.81
CA GLY A 340 6.10 -31.86 12.06
C GLY A 340 4.77 -31.79 12.83
N LEU A 341 4.05 -30.68 12.70
CA LEU A 341 2.77 -30.43 13.37
C LEU A 341 1.58 -30.65 12.44
N LEU A 342 1.81 -30.75 11.13
CA LEU A 342 0.77 -31.09 10.15
C LEU A 342 0.96 -32.57 9.73
N PRO A 343 -0.02 -33.45 9.97
CA PRO A 343 0.06 -34.85 9.57
C PRO A 343 0.05 -35.00 8.05
N GLU A 344 0.62 -36.07 7.53
CA GLU A 344 0.67 -36.35 6.10
C GLU A 344 -0.70 -36.57 5.50
N HIS A 345 -1.63 -37.15 6.29
CA HIS A 345 -3.01 -37.38 5.88
C HIS A 345 -3.98 -36.78 6.89
N LEU A 346 -5.11 -36.33 6.39
CA LEU A 346 -6.23 -35.82 7.19
C LEU A 346 -7.53 -36.48 6.76
N PRO A 347 -8.50 -36.68 7.68
CA PRO A 347 -9.80 -37.22 7.38
C PRO A 347 -10.53 -36.43 6.30
N PHE A 348 -11.15 -37.11 5.34
CA PHE A 348 -12.03 -36.54 4.33
C PHE A 348 -13.48 -36.88 4.67
N PRO A 349 -14.26 -35.94 5.25
CA PRO A 349 -15.54 -36.25 5.88
C PRO A 349 -16.72 -36.35 4.90
N TYR A 350 -16.47 -36.34 3.60
CA TYR A 350 -17.52 -36.33 2.57
C TYR A 350 -17.58 -37.66 1.83
N PRO A 351 -18.78 -38.09 1.34
CA PRO A 351 -18.88 -39.25 0.47
C PRO A 351 -18.16 -38.99 -0.86
N ILE A 352 -17.58 -40.06 -1.43
CA ILE A 352 -16.93 -40.02 -2.74
C ILE A 352 -17.85 -40.72 -3.73
N GLU A 353 -18.30 -40.02 -4.80
CA GLU A 353 -19.26 -40.51 -5.80
C GLU A 353 -20.52 -41.11 -5.16
N GLY A 354 -20.98 -40.50 -4.06
CA GLY A 354 -22.14 -40.96 -3.29
C GLY A 354 -21.90 -42.16 -2.37
N LYS A 355 -20.67 -42.68 -2.29
CA LYS A 355 -20.30 -43.82 -1.41
C LYS A 355 -19.70 -43.28 -0.12
N VAL A 356 -20.10 -43.84 1.01
CA VAL A 356 -19.49 -43.67 2.31
C VAL A 356 -18.40 -44.73 2.53
N ALA A 357 -17.46 -44.46 3.41
CA ALA A 357 -16.44 -45.44 3.77
C ALA A 357 -17.04 -46.72 4.38
N ALA A 358 -16.35 -47.81 4.27
CA ALA A 358 -16.77 -49.09 4.85
C ALA A 358 -16.85 -49.03 6.39
N ALA A 359 -17.59 -49.94 7.02
CA ALA A 359 -17.70 -49.99 8.46
C ALA A 359 -16.31 -50.17 9.13
N GLY A 360 -15.97 -49.35 10.09
CA GLY A 360 -14.66 -49.32 10.73
C GLY A 360 -13.54 -48.65 9.90
N LYS A 361 -13.94 -47.89 8.89
CA LYS A 361 -13.01 -47.13 8.02
C LYS A 361 -13.49 -45.70 7.80
N HIS A 362 -12.55 -44.84 7.45
CA HIS A 362 -12.81 -43.47 7.00
C HIS A 362 -12.06 -43.17 5.70
N PHE A 363 -12.52 -42.14 5.00
CA PHE A 363 -11.72 -41.57 3.93
C PHE A 363 -10.72 -40.58 4.49
N GLU A 364 -9.50 -40.60 3.96
CA GLU A 364 -8.48 -39.61 4.23
C GLU A 364 -7.85 -39.13 2.94
N TYR A 365 -7.38 -37.88 2.94
CA TYR A 365 -6.63 -37.29 1.84
C TYR A 365 -5.21 -36.97 2.26
N ARG A 366 -4.27 -37.12 1.36
CA ARG A 366 -2.91 -36.65 1.56
C ARG A 366 -2.91 -35.12 1.51
N VAL A 367 -2.36 -34.47 2.55
CA VAL A 367 -2.33 -33.02 2.66
C VAL A 367 -1.49 -32.42 1.53
N PRO A 368 -2.05 -31.54 0.66
CA PRO A 368 -1.31 -30.95 -0.46
C PRO A 368 -0.44 -29.76 -0.01
N ALA A 369 0.49 -30.01 0.90
CA ALA A 369 1.47 -29.04 1.39
C ALA A 369 2.86 -29.65 1.37
N ALA A 370 3.84 -28.88 0.88
CA ALA A 370 5.25 -29.27 0.91
C ALA A 370 5.96 -28.63 2.08
N GLY A 371 7.10 -29.17 2.45
CA GLY A 371 7.96 -28.68 3.52
C GLY A 371 9.07 -27.77 3.03
N VAL A 372 10.30 -28.10 3.39
CA VAL A 372 11.51 -27.32 3.05
C VAL A 372 11.73 -27.21 1.53
N GLU A 373 11.22 -28.14 0.74
CA GLU A 373 11.32 -28.19 -0.70
C GLU A 373 10.74 -26.94 -1.38
N THR A 374 9.81 -26.25 -0.72
CA THR A 374 9.26 -24.98 -1.23
C THR A 374 10.32 -23.87 -1.26
N ALA A 375 11.13 -23.77 -0.22
CA ALA A 375 12.22 -22.80 -0.14
C ALA A 375 13.38 -23.17 -1.07
N GLU A 376 13.70 -24.47 -1.16
CA GLU A 376 14.73 -24.97 -2.09
C GLU A 376 14.36 -24.63 -3.54
N LYS A 377 13.12 -24.89 -3.93
CA LYS A 377 12.65 -24.59 -5.28
C LYS A 377 12.51 -23.10 -5.59
N LEU A 378 12.23 -22.27 -4.60
CA LEU A 378 12.23 -20.81 -4.78
C LEU A 378 13.65 -20.29 -5.03
N ALA A 379 14.64 -20.84 -4.32
CA ALA A 379 16.04 -20.46 -4.47
C ALA A 379 16.67 -21.01 -5.77
N ASP A 380 16.26 -22.22 -6.19
CA ASP A 380 16.73 -22.89 -7.42
C ASP A 380 15.59 -23.69 -8.03
N GLU A 381 15.09 -23.21 -9.19
CA GLU A 381 13.97 -23.81 -9.92
C GLU A 381 14.23 -25.27 -10.34
N SER A 382 15.48 -25.71 -10.40
CA SER A 382 15.87 -27.05 -10.79
C SER A 382 15.98 -28.04 -9.61
N SER A 383 16.00 -27.54 -8.37
CA SER A 383 16.29 -28.33 -7.16
C SER A 383 15.26 -29.42 -6.87
N VAL A 384 13.99 -29.16 -7.13
CA VAL A 384 12.87 -30.06 -6.82
C VAL A 384 11.96 -30.27 -8.03
N GLU A 385 11.57 -31.51 -8.30
CA GLU A 385 10.64 -31.83 -9.37
C GLU A 385 9.22 -31.30 -9.10
N SER A 386 8.63 -30.61 -10.06
CA SER A 386 7.28 -30.06 -9.98
C SER A 386 6.21 -31.15 -10.16
N ASN A 387 4.98 -30.86 -9.73
CA ASN A 387 3.76 -31.62 -10.04
C ASN A 387 3.63 -33.00 -9.35
N LYS A 388 4.52 -33.37 -8.43
CA LYS A 388 4.43 -34.65 -7.71
C LYS A 388 3.12 -34.83 -6.95
N MET A 389 2.50 -33.72 -6.49
CA MET A 389 1.23 -33.73 -5.77
C MET A 389 0.03 -34.07 -6.68
N PHE A 390 0.15 -34.02 -8.01
CA PHE A 390 -0.91 -34.46 -8.92
C PHE A 390 -1.22 -35.95 -8.80
N ASN A 391 -0.34 -36.72 -8.19
CA ASN A 391 -0.55 -38.15 -7.89
C ASN A 391 -1.26 -38.40 -6.55
N PHE A 392 -1.57 -37.32 -5.78
CA PHE A 392 -2.27 -37.47 -4.49
C PHE A 392 -3.74 -37.84 -4.77
N ALA A 393 -4.26 -38.74 -3.95
CA ALA A 393 -5.62 -39.20 -4.03
C ALA A 393 -6.21 -39.40 -2.62
N VAL A 394 -7.51 -39.44 -2.54
CA VAL A 394 -8.23 -39.89 -1.33
C VAL A 394 -8.17 -41.42 -1.28
N ARG A 395 -8.00 -41.95 -0.08
CA ARG A 395 -7.98 -43.39 0.17
C ARG A 395 -8.88 -43.78 1.36
N GLU A 396 -9.22 -45.06 1.49
CA GLU A 396 -9.77 -45.57 2.73
C GLU A 396 -8.63 -45.93 3.70
N ALA A 397 -8.79 -45.59 4.97
CA ALA A 397 -7.94 -45.94 6.07
C ALA A 397 -8.77 -46.59 7.20
N ASP A 398 -8.15 -47.41 8.03
CA ASP A 398 -8.80 -47.97 9.20
C ASP A 398 -8.94 -46.91 10.31
N ASP A 399 -10.02 -46.99 11.11
CA ASP A 399 -10.32 -46.05 12.20
C ASP A 399 -9.30 -46.15 13.36
#